data_ef09b6336d03242b98f992c3759a9d2a
#
_entry.id   ef09b6336d03242b98f992c3759a9d2a
#
_cell.length_a   1.000
_cell.length_b   1.000
_cell.length_c   1.000
_cell.angle_alpha   90.00
_cell.angle_beta   90.00
_cell.angle_gamma   90.00
#
_symmetry.space_group_name_H-M   'P 1'
#
loop_
_entity.id
_entity.type
_entity.pdbx_description
1 polymer ?
#
loop_
_entity_poly.entity_id
_entity_poly.type
_entity_poly.pdbx_seq_one_letter_code
_entity_poly.pdbx_strand_id
1 'polypeptide(L)'
;MMTPFEALACPLDGNALHCDGKTWRCNAGHSFDIASQGYTHLLPVQNKRSRDPGDSKEMVAARRRFLNAGGYHAVAISTAAAALEGLPLDAATSLLDAGCGEGYYLRQLASELNPRQRLTVVGLDISKWAVLAAAKQCAHVRWVVGSNANLPILDASIDRVLCVFGFPVYPEFSRVLKPGGVLVQVDAGADHLRELREIIYPTLKPARSAEASTPQGFSLQAVDTIQYPLTIVGNEQITDLLAMTPHLHRASAEGRKAAQALTSLTVTVDVRVVRWRLLP
;
A
#
# COMPACT_ATOMS: atom_id res chain seq x y z
N MET A 1 12.99 -14.88 -5.21
CA MET A 1 11.82 -15.28 -6.04
C MET A 1 10.54 -14.95 -5.31
N MET A 2 9.53 -14.39 -5.99
CA MET A 2 8.19 -14.14 -5.44
C MET A 2 7.20 -15.18 -5.95
N THR A 3 6.28 -15.63 -5.08
CA THR A 3 5.18 -16.55 -5.41
C THR A 3 3.88 -16.04 -4.76
N PRO A 4 2.70 -16.37 -5.30
CA PRO A 4 1.43 -15.98 -4.71
C PRO A 4 1.22 -16.57 -3.32
N PHE A 5 0.73 -15.76 -2.38
CA PHE A 5 0.34 -16.19 -1.03
C PHE A 5 -0.97 -16.98 -1.05
N GLU A 6 -1.12 -17.99 -0.17
CA GLU A 6 -2.26 -18.91 -0.21
C GLU A 6 -3.09 -18.98 1.08
N ALA A 7 -2.58 -18.53 2.23
CA ALA A 7 -3.31 -18.60 3.49
C ALA A 7 -4.39 -17.50 3.62
N LEU A 8 -5.33 -17.49 2.67
CA LEU A 8 -6.47 -16.57 2.67
C LEU A 8 -7.57 -17.08 3.61
N ALA A 9 -8.31 -16.13 4.20
CA ALA A 9 -9.48 -16.37 5.02
C ALA A 9 -10.76 -15.92 4.28
N CYS A 10 -11.84 -16.63 4.51
CA CYS A 10 -13.16 -16.25 4.03
C CYS A 10 -13.61 -14.95 4.72
N PRO A 11 -13.95 -13.90 3.99
CA PRO A 11 -14.33 -12.61 4.58
C PRO A 11 -15.70 -12.63 5.27
N LEU A 12 -16.44 -13.74 5.18
CA LEU A 12 -17.78 -13.90 5.76
C LEU A 12 -17.78 -14.67 7.08
N ASP A 13 -16.86 -15.64 7.23
CA ASP A 13 -16.82 -16.52 8.40
C ASP A 13 -15.42 -16.76 8.99
N GLY A 14 -14.37 -16.20 8.37
CA GLY A 14 -12.98 -16.36 8.82
C GLY A 14 -12.33 -17.72 8.53
N ASN A 15 -13.07 -18.69 8.01
CA ASN A 15 -12.51 -20.01 7.70
C ASN A 15 -11.47 -19.95 6.57
N ALA A 16 -10.53 -20.89 6.57
CA ALA A 16 -9.53 -21.00 5.52
C ALA A 16 -10.18 -21.16 4.13
N LEU A 17 -9.64 -20.44 3.15
CA LEU A 17 -10.00 -20.60 1.76
C LEU A 17 -9.05 -21.57 1.07
N HIS A 18 -9.59 -22.47 0.30
CA HIS A 18 -8.84 -23.42 -0.53
C HIS A 18 -9.10 -23.11 -2.01
N CYS A 19 -8.03 -23.07 -2.81
CA CYS A 19 -8.13 -22.82 -4.25
C CYS A 19 -8.50 -24.11 -4.98
N ASP A 20 -9.63 -24.10 -5.68
CA ASP A 20 -10.08 -25.16 -6.57
C ASP A 20 -10.19 -24.60 -8.00
N GLY A 21 -9.18 -24.84 -8.80
CA GLY A 21 -9.09 -24.32 -10.16
C GLY A 21 -9.05 -22.79 -10.20
N LYS A 22 -10.18 -22.17 -10.53
CA LYS A 22 -10.32 -20.71 -10.63
C LYS A 22 -11.23 -20.11 -9.56
N THR A 23 -11.47 -20.85 -8.48
CA THR A 23 -12.39 -20.43 -7.41
C THR A 23 -11.78 -20.72 -6.05
N TRP A 24 -11.87 -19.79 -5.14
CA TRP A 24 -11.59 -19.97 -3.72
C TRP A 24 -12.85 -20.41 -2.99
N ARG A 25 -12.76 -21.45 -2.14
CA ARG A 25 -13.89 -21.97 -1.36
C ARG A 25 -13.53 -22.17 0.09
N CYS A 26 -14.46 -21.93 1.01
CA CYS A 26 -14.36 -22.34 2.39
C CYS A 26 -15.24 -23.55 2.69
N ASN A 27 -15.01 -24.20 3.84
CA ASN A 27 -15.77 -25.36 4.27
C ASN A 27 -17.25 -25.09 4.54
N ALA A 28 -17.64 -23.82 4.75
CA ALA A 28 -19.04 -23.39 4.90
C ALA A 28 -19.76 -23.19 3.55
N GLY A 29 -19.10 -23.44 2.42
CA GLY A 29 -19.68 -23.36 1.08
C GLY A 29 -19.60 -21.99 0.41
N HIS A 30 -18.99 -20.98 1.04
CA HIS A 30 -18.76 -19.69 0.37
C HIS A 30 -17.71 -19.86 -0.73
N SER A 31 -17.95 -19.19 -1.88
CA SER A 31 -17.06 -19.30 -3.03
C SER A 31 -16.79 -17.91 -3.63
N PHE A 32 -15.55 -17.72 -4.13
CA PHE A 32 -15.06 -16.45 -4.68
C PHE A 32 -14.22 -16.74 -5.92
N ASP A 33 -14.66 -16.25 -7.07
CA ASP A 33 -13.97 -16.50 -8.33
C ASP A 33 -12.69 -15.69 -8.46
N ILE A 34 -11.70 -16.31 -9.09
CA ILE A 34 -10.49 -15.62 -9.55
C ILE A 34 -10.83 -15.02 -10.92
N ALA A 35 -10.77 -13.69 -11.00
CA ALA A 35 -10.98 -12.97 -12.25
C ALA A 35 -9.96 -13.40 -13.33
N SER A 36 -10.30 -13.24 -14.61
CA SER A 36 -9.40 -13.57 -15.73
C SER A 36 -8.05 -12.84 -15.67
N GLN A 37 -7.98 -11.72 -14.97
CA GLN A 37 -6.76 -10.95 -14.74
C GLN A 37 -5.94 -11.44 -13.54
N GLY A 38 -6.39 -12.47 -12.81
CA GLY A 38 -5.65 -13.10 -11.71
C GLY A 38 -5.88 -12.49 -10.31
N TYR A 39 -6.92 -11.64 -10.11
CA TYR A 39 -7.28 -11.14 -8.79
C TYR A 39 -8.56 -11.78 -8.25
N THR A 40 -8.74 -11.75 -6.93
CA THR A 40 -9.96 -12.22 -6.26
C THR A 40 -10.63 -11.07 -5.53
N HIS A 41 -11.97 -11.00 -5.59
CA HIS A 41 -12.76 -9.98 -4.89
C HIS A 41 -13.27 -10.56 -3.56
N LEU A 42 -12.59 -10.20 -2.46
CA LEU A 42 -12.90 -10.64 -1.09
C LEU A 42 -13.48 -9.51 -0.21
N LEU A 43 -13.94 -8.40 -0.81
CA LEU A 43 -14.64 -7.33 -0.09
C LEU A 43 -16.15 -7.60 -0.13
N PRO A 44 -16.79 -8.01 0.99
CA PRO A 44 -18.22 -8.24 1.05
C PRO A 44 -19.02 -6.98 0.70
N VAL A 45 -20.16 -7.15 0.03
CA VAL A 45 -20.99 -6.01 -0.41
C VAL A 45 -21.50 -5.19 0.78
N GLN A 46 -21.84 -5.83 1.89
CA GLN A 46 -22.28 -5.19 3.13
C GLN A 46 -21.21 -4.31 3.79
N ASN A 47 -19.93 -4.54 3.49
CA ASN A 47 -18.81 -3.78 4.03
C ASN A 47 -18.41 -2.60 3.14
N LYS A 48 -19.09 -2.41 2.01
CA LYS A 48 -18.85 -1.28 1.11
C LYS A 48 -19.56 -0.03 1.60
N ARG A 49 -18.81 1.05 1.82
CA ARG A 49 -19.36 2.37 2.16
C ARG A 49 -19.80 3.19 0.95
N SER A 50 -19.43 2.77 -0.26
CA SER A 50 -19.79 3.36 -1.53
C SER A 50 -19.86 2.27 -2.60
N ARG A 51 -20.42 2.59 -3.78
CA ARG A 51 -20.50 1.65 -4.91
C ARG A 51 -19.12 1.18 -5.37
N ASP A 52 -18.17 2.12 -5.50
CA ASP A 52 -16.77 1.87 -5.87
C ASP A 52 -15.86 2.52 -4.80
N PRO A 53 -15.50 1.78 -3.72
CA PRO A 53 -14.65 2.31 -2.67
C PRO A 53 -13.19 2.41 -3.13
N GLY A 54 -12.44 3.35 -2.54
CA GLY A 54 -11.02 3.59 -2.85
C GLY A 54 -10.82 4.49 -4.07
N ASP A 55 -9.63 4.41 -4.65
CA ASP A 55 -9.24 5.24 -5.78
C ASP A 55 -10.02 4.92 -7.04
N SER A 56 -10.41 5.95 -7.79
CA SER A 56 -11.03 5.81 -9.10
C SER A 56 -10.02 5.29 -10.15
N LYS A 57 -10.53 4.89 -11.30
CA LYS A 57 -9.69 4.46 -12.43
C LYS A 57 -8.72 5.56 -12.87
N GLU A 58 -9.18 6.79 -12.88
CA GLU A 58 -8.39 7.98 -13.26
C GLU A 58 -7.29 8.26 -12.23
N MET A 59 -7.59 8.17 -10.93
CA MET A 59 -6.62 8.33 -9.85
C MET A 59 -5.54 7.25 -9.90
N VAL A 60 -5.92 6.00 -10.14
CA VAL A 60 -4.98 4.88 -10.33
C VAL A 60 -4.08 5.11 -11.54
N ALA A 61 -4.63 5.60 -12.65
CA ALA A 61 -3.85 5.91 -13.86
C ALA A 61 -2.84 7.06 -13.62
N ALA A 62 -3.27 8.13 -12.96
CA ALA A 62 -2.42 9.26 -12.58
C ALA A 62 -1.27 8.82 -11.66
N ARG A 63 -1.60 8.05 -10.59
CA ARG A 63 -0.60 7.48 -9.68
C ARG A 63 0.43 6.64 -10.43
N ARG A 64 -0.01 5.77 -11.33
CA ARG A 64 0.88 4.93 -12.12
C ARG A 64 1.82 5.76 -13.00
N ARG A 65 1.34 6.80 -13.69
CA ARG A 65 2.20 7.67 -14.50
C ARG A 65 3.24 8.38 -13.64
N PHE A 66 2.80 8.98 -12.53
CA PHE A 66 3.70 9.71 -11.63
C PHE A 66 4.77 8.80 -11.00
N LEU A 67 4.38 7.65 -10.46
CA LEU A 67 5.32 6.72 -9.83
C LEU A 67 6.33 6.14 -10.83
N ASN A 68 5.87 5.80 -12.05
CA ASN A 68 6.75 5.29 -13.11
C ASN A 68 7.68 6.37 -13.68
N ALA A 69 7.39 7.66 -13.51
CA ALA A 69 8.34 8.73 -13.80
C ALA A 69 9.50 8.82 -12.80
N GLY A 70 9.49 8.01 -11.72
CA GLY A 70 10.60 7.84 -10.79
C GLY A 70 10.65 8.82 -9.62
N GLY A 71 9.69 9.75 -9.50
CA GLY A 71 9.70 10.75 -8.43
C GLY A 71 9.77 10.18 -7.01
N TYR A 72 9.24 8.98 -6.79
CA TYR A 72 9.28 8.28 -5.49
C TYR A 72 10.17 7.03 -5.49
N HIS A 73 11.11 6.93 -6.43
CA HIS A 73 12.01 5.77 -6.49
C HIS A 73 12.84 5.60 -5.21
N ALA A 74 13.41 6.69 -4.67
CA ALA A 74 14.16 6.64 -3.40
C ALA A 74 13.30 6.15 -2.22
N VAL A 75 12.03 6.56 -2.15
CA VAL A 75 11.07 6.06 -1.15
C VAL A 75 10.82 4.57 -1.33
N ALA A 76 10.68 4.11 -2.58
CA ALA A 76 10.42 2.70 -2.87
C ALA A 76 11.61 1.81 -2.51
N ILE A 77 12.84 2.23 -2.84
CA ILE A 77 14.08 1.51 -2.47
C ILE A 77 14.24 1.40 -0.96
N SER A 78 14.02 2.51 -0.23
CA SER A 78 14.09 2.49 1.23
C SER A 78 13.01 1.61 1.86
N THR A 79 11.78 1.65 1.30
CA THR A 79 10.69 0.75 1.72
C THR A 79 11.05 -0.72 1.50
N ALA A 80 11.62 -1.04 0.32
CA ALA A 80 12.06 -2.39 0.01
C ALA A 80 13.18 -2.85 0.94
N ALA A 81 14.19 -2.01 1.19
CA ALA A 81 15.28 -2.31 2.12
C ALA A 81 14.74 -2.61 3.54
N ALA A 82 13.82 -1.78 4.06
CA ALA A 82 13.19 -1.98 5.36
C ALA A 82 12.36 -3.29 5.42
N ALA A 83 11.67 -3.64 4.34
CA ALA A 83 10.88 -4.86 4.25
C ALA A 83 11.73 -6.13 4.18
N LEU A 84 12.88 -6.06 3.52
CA LEU A 84 13.80 -7.19 3.31
C LEU A 84 14.81 -7.38 4.42
N GLU A 85 14.96 -6.39 5.31
CA GLU A 85 15.92 -6.44 6.41
C GLU A 85 15.69 -7.64 7.32
N GLY A 86 16.77 -8.38 7.59
CA GLY A 86 16.76 -9.54 8.47
C GLY A 86 15.92 -10.73 7.99
N LEU A 87 15.50 -10.75 6.72
CA LEU A 87 14.81 -11.91 6.16
C LEU A 87 15.79 -13.06 5.91
N PRO A 88 15.37 -14.31 6.17
CA PRO A 88 16.20 -15.48 5.89
C PRO A 88 16.43 -15.62 4.37
N LEU A 89 17.61 -16.14 3.99
CA LEU A 89 17.95 -16.37 2.59
C LEU A 89 17.39 -17.70 2.05
N ASP A 90 17.18 -18.69 2.92
CA ASP A 90 16.86 -20.06 2.51
C ASP A 90 15.48 -20.54 2.96
N ALA A 91 14.68 -19.67 3.63
CA ALA A 91 13.32 -19.94 4.03
C ALA A 91 12.32 -19.01 3.34
N ALA A 92 11.12 -19.52 3.09
CA ALA A 92 10.04 -18.69 2.54
C ALA A 92 9.50 -17.75 3.63
N THR A 93 9.33 -16.49 3.27
CA THR A 93 8.76 -15.43 4.12
C THR A 93 7.49 -14.92 3.49
N SER A 94 6.45 -14.71 4.30
CA SER A 94 5.16 -14.19 3.83
C SER A 94 5.09 -12.66 3.99
N LEU A 95 4.60 -11.98 2.95
CA LEU A 95 4.49 -10.52 2.91
C LEU A 95 3.12 -10.08 2.43
N LEU A 96 2.48 -9.20 3.21
CA LEU A 96 1.27 -8.48 2.84
C LEU A 96 1.61 -7.02 2.52
N ASP A 97 1.15 -6.51 1.38
CA ASP A 97 1.08 -5.08 1.09
C ASP A 97 -0.37 -4.61 1.29
N ALA A 98 -0.61 -3.92 2.41
CA ALA A 98 -1.93 -3.50 2.88
C ALA A 98 -2.26 -2.08 2.39
N GLY A 99 -2.94 -1.98 1.27
CA GLY A 99 -3.16 -0.76 0.49
C GLY A 99 -2.17 -0.69 -0.67
N CYS A 100 -2.01 -1.80 -1.39
CA CYS A 100 -0.98 -2.00 -2.41
C CYS A 100 -1.10 -1.07 -3.64
N GLY A 101 -2.21 -0.37 -3.79
CA GLY A 101 -2.48 0.45 -4.97
C GLY A 101 -2.37 -0.37 -6.26
N GLU A 102 -1.66 0.16 -7.25
CA GLU A 102 -1.40 -0.53 -8.52
C GLU A 102 -0.14 -1.42 -8.51
N GLY A 103 0.40 -1.71 -7.30
CA GLY A 103 1.48 -2.66 -7.09
C GLY A 103 2.90 -2.09 -7.31
N TYR A 104 3.08 -0.78 -7.38
CA TYR A 104 4.37 -0.15 -7.64
C TYR A 104 5.44 -0.58 -6.63
N TYR A 105 5.16 -0.47 -5.32
CA TYR A 105 6.12 -0.79 -4.26
C TYR A 105 6.51 -2.27 -4.26
N LEU A 106 5.58 -3.17 -4.55
CA LEU A 106 5.88 -4.60 -4.69
C LEU A 106 6.75 -4.90 -5.91
N ARG A 107 6.57 -4.17 -7.02
CA ARG A 107 7.45 -4.32 -8.20
C ARG A 107 8.87 -3.83 -7.90
N GLN A 108 9.01 -2.70 -7.20
CA GLN A 108 10.34 -2.21 -6.77
C GLN A 108 10.99 -3.17 -5.76
N LEU A 109 10.22 -3.70 -4.81
CA LEU A 109 10.71 -4.71 -3.87
C LEU A 109 11.20 -5.97 -4.60
N ALA A 110 10.52 -6.38 -5.65
CA ALA A 110 10.93 -7.54 -6.45
C ALA A 110 12.30 -7.35 -7.13
N SER A 111 12.64 -6.11 -7.54
CA SER A 111 13.94 -5.80 -8.13
C SER A 111 15.09 -5.78 -7.11
N GLU A 112 14.78 -5.58 -5.83
CA GLU A 112 15.75 -5.55 -4.73
C GLU A 112 15.96 -6.91 -4.05
N LEU A 113 15.18 -7.93 -4.44
CA LEU A 113 15.28 -9.27 -3.85
C LEU A 113 16.62 -9.92 -4.14
N ASN A 114 17.29 -10.41 -3.08
CA ASN A 114 18.40 -11.32 -3.25
C ASN A 114 17.91 -12.62 -3.94
N PRO A 115 18.66 -13.19 -4.90
CA PRO A 115 18.27 -14.43 -5.61
C PRO A 115 17.95 -15.61 -4.69
N ARG A 116 18.51 -15.67 -3.48
CA ARG A 116 18.26 -16.70 -2.48
C ARG A 116 17.02 -16.43 -1.63
N GLN A 117 16.51 -15.20 -1.58
CA GLN A 117 15.28 -14.87 -0.83
C GLN A 117 14.05 -15.40 -1.57
N ARG A 118 13.11 -15.93 -0.78
CA ARG A 118 11.83 -16.45 -1.26
C ARG A 118 10.70 -15.74 -0.51
N LEU A 119 9.83 -15.06 -1.25
CA LEU A 119 8.66 -14.39 -0.68
C LEU A 119 7.37 -15.02 -1.22
N THR A 120 6.42 -15.29 -0.33
CA THR A 120 5.03 -15.50 -0.70
C THR A 120 4.27 -14.20 -0.47
N VAL A 121 3.66 -13.63 -1.51
CA VAL A 121 3.21 -12.24 -1.47
C VAL A 121 1.73 -12.11 -1.75
N VAL A 122 1.04 -11.30 -0.95
CA VAL A 122 -0.31 -10.82 -1.20
C VAL A 122 -0.32 -9.30 -1.24
N GLY A 123 -0.93 -8.74 -2.29
CA GLY A 123 -1.26 -7.31 -2.41
C GLY A 123 -2.76 -7.13 -2.25
N LEU A 124 -3.16 -6.29 -1.30
CA LEU A 124 -4.56 -6.01 -1.00
C LEU A 124 -4.83 -4.52 -1.14
N ASP A 125 -5.92 -4.18 -1.81
CA ASP A 125 -6.44 -2.82 -1.87
C ASP A 125 -7.97 -2.83 -1.91
N ILE A 126 -8.58 -1.78 -1.38
CA ILE A 126 -10.04 -1.63 -1.41
C ILE A 126 -10.53 -1.23 -2.81
N SER A 127 -9.68 -0.56 -3.61
CA SER A 127 -9.99 -0.16 -4.97
C SER A 127 -9.84 -1.35 -5.94
N LYS A 128 -10.96 -1.77 -6.51
CA LYS A 128 -10.95 -2.75 -7.61
C LYS A 128 -10.08 -2.31 -8.78
N TRP A 129 -10.05 -1.01 -9.06
CA TRP A 129 -9.29 -0.46 -10.19
C TRP A 129 -7.77 -0.55 -9.95
N ALA A 130 -7.35 -0.33 -8.71
CA ALA A 130 -5.96 -0.48 -8.30
C ALA A 130 -5.51 -1.95 -8.42
N VAL A 131 -6.26 -2.87 -7.81
CA VAL A 131 -5.96 -4.30 -7.85
C VAL A 131 -5.97 -4.85 -9.28
N LEU A 132 -6.93 -4.42 -10.11
CA LEU A 132 -6.98 -4.80 -11.54
C LEU A 132 -5.73 -4.32 -12.29
N ALA A 133 -5.26 -3.10 -12.02
CA ALA A 133 -4.05 -2.55 -12.63
C ALA A 133 -2.79 -3.31 -12.18
N ALA A 134 -2.71 -3.67 -10.90
CA ALA A 134 -1.63 -4.45 -10.32
C ALA A 134 -1.57 -5.88 -10.90
N ALA A 135 -2.70 -6.58 -10.94
CA ALA A 135 -2.79 -7.95 -11.45
C ALA A 135 -2.37 -8.09 -12.91
N LYS A 136 -2.62 -7.07 -13.74
CA LYS A 136 -2.18 -7.05 -15.14
C LYS A 136 -0.67 -6.92 -15.30
N GLN A 137 0.06 -6.47 -14.27
CA GLN A 137 1.49 -6.18 -14.34
C GLN A 137 2.36 -7.26 -13.68
N CYS A 138 1.81 -8.02 -12.73
CA CYS A 138 2.58 -9.04 -12.00
C CYS A 138 1.70 -10.23 -11.63
N ALA A 139 2.01 -11.39 -12.19
CA ALA A 139 1.31 -12.65 -11.91
C ALA A 139 1.87 -13.41 -10.68
N HIS A 140 3.00 -12.97 -10.12
CA HIS A 140 3.69 -13.63 -9.01
C HIS A 140 3.22 -13.16 -7.62
N VAL A 141 2.15 -12.39 -7.56
CA VAL A 141 1.53 -11.87 -6.34
C VAL A 141 0.08 -12.31 -6.29
N ARG A 142 -0.41 -12.66 -5.10
CA ARG A 142 -1.85 -12.86 -4.87
C ARG A 142 -2.52 -11.49 -4.75
N TRP A 143 -3.33 -11.13 -5.73
CA TRP A 143 -4.02 -9.84 -5.73
C TRP A 143 -5.44 -9.98 -5.20
N VAL A 144 -5.78 -9.14 -4.21
CA VAL A 144 -7.06 -9.22 -3.50
C VAL A 144 -7.72 -7.85 -3.42
N VAL A 145 -8.99 -7.76 -3.83
CA VAL A 145 -9.83 -6.61 -3.47
C VAL A 145 -10.40 -6.87 -2.08
N GLY A 146 -9.98 -6.08 -1.10
CA GLY A 146 -10.31 -6.28 0.31
C GLY A 146 -10.16 -5.01 1.12
N SER A 147 -10.38 -5.10 2.42
CA SER A 147 -10.27 -3.97 3.35
C SER A 147 -9.28 -4.27 4.47
N ASN A 148 -8.45 -3.29 4.82
CA ASN A 148 -7.59 -3.37 6.00
C ASN A 148 -8.39 -3.49 7.32
N ALA A 149 -9.66 -3.11 7.32
CA ALA A 149 -10.53 -3.22 8.49
C ALA A 149 -11.05 -4.65 8.74
N ASN A 150 -10.90 -5.55 7.77
CA ASN A 150 -11.21 -6.98 7.88
C ASN A 150 -10.37 -7.70 6.81
N LEU A 151 -9.13 -8.01 7.16
CA LEU A 151 -8.19 -8.65 6.25
C LEU A 151 -8.61 -10.10 5.98
N PRO A 152 -8.83 -10.49 4.72
CA PRO A 152 -9.17 -11.86 4.36
C PRO A 152 -7.92 -12.75 4.35
N ILE A 153 -7.23 -12.81 5.50
CA ILE A 153 -5.96 -13.48 5.72
C ILE A 153 -6.04 -14.21 7.06
N LEU A 154 -5.56 -15.44 7.11
CA LEU A 154 -5.55 -16.25 8.33
C LEU A 154 -4.65 -15.62 9.41
N ASP A 155 -5.01 -15.85 10.67
CA ASP A 155 -4.26 -15.39 11.84
C ASP A 155 -2.82 -15.91 11.80
N ALA A 156 -1.88 -15.11 12.30
CA ALA A 156 -0.48 -15.46 12.50
C ALA A 156 0.16 -16.14 11.26
N SER A 157 -0.17 -15.67 10.04
CA SER A 157 0.29 -16.26 8.78
C SER A 157 1.28 -15.38 8.00
N ILE A 158 1.45 -14.11 8.41
CA ILE A 158 2.27 -13.10 7.74
C ILE A 158 3.53 -12.79 8.56
N ASP A 159 4.70 -12.75 7.90
CA ASP A 159 5.96 -12.37 8.53
C ASP A 159 6.22 -10.84 8.41
N ARG A 160 5.74 -10.22 7.31
CA ARG A 160 5.93 -8.79 7.01
C ARG A 160 4.62 -8.17 6.53
N VAL A 161 4.23 -7.06 7.11
CA VAL A 161 3.17 -6.19 6.59
C VAL A 161 3.80 -4.89 6.10
N LEU A 162 3.49 -4.49 4.86
CA LEU A 162 3.73 -3.15 4.34
C LEU A 162 2.43 -2.34 4.44
N CYS A 163 2.54 -1.08 4.86
CA CYS A 163 1.47 -0.10 4.80
C CYS A 163 2.07 1.22 4.31
N VAL A 164 2.01 1.44 2.99
CA VAL A 164 2.68 2.57 2.34
C VAL A 164 1.66 3.66 2.00
N PHE A 165 1.74 4.81 2.68
CA PHE A 165 0.78 5.92 2.59
C PHE A 165 -0.69 5.49 2.76
N GLY A 166 -0.88 4.34 3.46
CA GLY A 166 -2.17 3.73 3.71
C GLY A 166 -2.78 4.12 5.05
N PHE A 167 -3.93 3.53 5.34
CA PHE A 167 -4.60 3.67 6.64
C PHE A 167 -4.32 2.40 7.47
N PRO A 168 -3.43 2.45 8.48
CA PRO A 168 -3.11 1.29 9.30
C PRO A 168 -4.31 0.91 10.18
N VAL A 169 -4.60 -0.38 10.24
CA VAL A 169 -5.56 -0.98 11.17
C VAL A 169 -4.78 -1.95 12.06
N TYR A 170 -4.17 -1.42 13.10
CA TYR A 170 -3.23 -2.16 13.95
C TYR A 170 -3.79 -3.45 14.56
N PRO A 171 -5.07 -3.54 15.01
CA PRO A 171 -5.63 -4.80 15.48
C PRO A 171 -5.62 -5.89 14.40
N GLU A 172 -5.93 -5.56 13.15
CA GLU A 172 -5.90 -6.52 12.04
C GLU A 172 -4.46 -6.88 11.65
N PHE A 173 -3.54 -5.90 11.67
CA PHE A 173 -2.14 -6.16 11.41
C PHE A 173 -1.52 -7.06 12.50
N SER A 174 -1.87 -6.85 13.78
CA SER A 174 -1.47 -7.75 14.88
C SER A 174 -2.02 -9.16 14.71
N ARG A 175 -3.28 -9.29 14.29
CA ARG A 175 -3.93 -10.59 14.11
C ARG A 175 -3.24 -11.43 13.04
N VAL A 176 -2.93 -10.84 11.89
CA VAL A 176 -2.36 -11.58 10.75
C VAL A 176 -0.86 -11.79 10.86
N LEU A 177 -0.14 -10.94 11.60
CA LEU A 177 1.29 -11.10 11.81
C LEU A 177 1.58 -12.30 12.72
N LYS A 178 2.60 -13.04 12.36
CA LYS A 178 3.20 -14.04 13.27
C LYS A 178 3.83 -13.34 14.47
N PRO A 179 3.94 -13.98 15.64
CA PRO A 179 4.73 -13.46 16.77
C PRO A 179 6.13 -13.05 16.30
N GLY A 180 6.55 -11.83 16.66
CA GLY A 180 7.82 -11.26 16.19
C GLY A 180 7.84 -10.78 14.73
N GLY A 181 6.73 -10.87 14.02
CA GLY A 181 6.57 -10.28 12.68
C GLY A 181 6.72 -8.77 12.68
N VAL A 182 6.98 -8.18 11.52
CA VAL A 182 7.28 -6.74 11.41
C VAL A 182 6.29 -6.04 10.50
N LEU A 183 5.75 -4.92 10.99
CA LEU A 183 5.02 -3.93 10.18
C LEU A 183 6.03 -2.85 9.73
N VAL A 184 6.13 -2.65 8.43
CA VAL A 184 6.83 -1.53 7.80
C VAL A 184 5.77 -0.51 7.39
N GLN A 185 5.71 0.59 8.10
CA GLN A 185 4.77 1.67 7.88
C GLN A 185 5.50 2.86 7.25
N VAL A 186 4.95 3.38 6.15
CA VAL A 186 5.53 4.51 5.41
C VAL A 186 4.52 5.64 5.39
N ASP A 187 4.88 6.74 6.05
CA ASP A 187 4.00 7.91 6.21
C ASP A 187 4.66 9.19 5.71
N ALA A 188 3.81 10.13 5.31
CA ALA A 188 4.23 11.48 4.99
C ALA A 188 4.73 12.20 6.25
N GLY A 189 5.90 12.80 6.16
CA GLY A 189 6.43 13.72 7.16
C GLY A 189 5.73 15.08 7.18
N ALA A 190 6.18 15.96 8.05
CA ALA A 190 5.54 17.26 8.27
C ALA A 190 5.58 18.17 7.02
N ASP A 191 6.71 18.11 6.32
CA ASP A 191 6.97 18.96 5.15
C ASP A 191 6.69 18.27 3.82
N HIS A 192 6.12 17.04 3.86
CA HIS A 192 5.80 16.31 2.63
C HIS A 192 4.85 17.10 1.73
N LEU A 193 5.30 17.37 0.48
CA LEU A 193 4.59 18.15 -0.53
C LEU A 193 4.14 19.52 -0.04
N ARG A 194 4.93 20.16 0.83
CA ARG A 194 4.57 21.43 1.46
C ARG A 194 4.26 22.50 0.43
N GLU A 195 5.09 22.65 -0.57
CA GLU A 195 4.96 23.67 -1.62
C GLU A 195 3.68 23.49 -2.44
N LEU A 196 3.30 22.25 -2.76
CA LEU A 196 2.02 21.96 -3.38
C LEU A 196 0.85 22.30 -2.44
N ARG A 197 0.96 21.95 -1.17
CA ARG A 197 -0.06 22.23 -0.14
C ARG A 197 -0.28 23.72 0.05
N GLU A 198 0.78 24.54 -0.01
CA GLU A 198 0.72 26.01 0.07
C GLU A 198 -0.03 26.62 -1.11
N ILE A 199 0.05 25.99 -2.29
CA ILE A 199 -0.69 26.44 -3.49
C ILE A 199 -2.18 26.07 -3.41
N ILE A 200 -2.49 24.86 -2.94
CA ILE A 200 -3.86 24.32 -3.05
C ILE A 200 -4.74 24.62 -1.85
N TYR A 201 -4.15 25.02 -0.70
CA TYR A 201 -4.90 25.34 0.53
C TYR A 201 -4.76 26.81 0.89
N PRO A 202 -5.87 27.51 1.21
CA PRO A 202 -5.82 28.88 1.70
C PRO A 202 -5.01 29.05 2.99
N THR A 203 -4.98 28.02 3.83
CA THR A 203 -4.26 27.99 5.09
C THR A 203 -3.75 26.59 5.37
N LEU A 204 -2.47 26.47 5.69
CA LEU A 204 -1.91 25.19 6.11
C LEU A 204 -2.29 24.92 7.58
N LYS A 205 -2.74 23.69 7.84
CA LYS A 205 -2.89 23.24 9.23
C LYS A 205 -1.49 23.04 9.83
N PRO A 206 -1.32 23.30 11.15
CA PRO A 206 -0.09 22.99 11.86
C PRO A 206 0.31 21.53 11.60
N ALA A 207 1.60 21.28 11.44
CA ALA A 207 2.11 19.93 11.36
C ALA A 207 1.69 19.15 12.62
N ARG A 208 1.16 17.94 12.42
CA ARG A 208 0.98 17.04 13.56
C ARG A 208 2.36 16.68 14.09
N SER A 209 2.49 16.57 15.42
CA SER A 209 3.75 16.13 16.03
C SER A 209 4.22 14.83 15.38
N ALA A 210 5.50 14.79 15.04
CA ALA A 210 6.11 13.64 14.34
C ALA A 210 6.20 12.38 15.22
N GLU A 211 5.87 12.44 16.48
CA GLU A 211 5.84 11.30 17.39
C GLU A 211 4.57 10.47 17.14
N ALA A 212 4.72 9.47 16.30
CA ALA A 212 3.72 8.42 16.23
C ALA A 212 3.72 7.68 17.59
N SER A 213 2.59 7.71 18.30
CA SER A 213 2.43 6.86 19.47
C SER A 213 2.65 5.41 19.07
N THR A 214 3.43 4.68 19.85
CA THR A 214 3.66 3.24 19.61
C THR A 214 2.32 2.51 19.59
N PRO A 215 1.97 1.80 18.51
CA PRO A 215 0.73 1.06 18.46
C PRO A 215 0.68 -0.03 19.54
N GLN A 216 -0.50 -0.27 20.08
CA GLN A 216 -0.69 -1.33 21.10
C GLN A 216 -0.26 -2.69 20.53
N GLY A 217 0.53 -3.44 21.30
CA GLY A 217 1.05 -4.75 20.91
C GLY A 217 2.32 -4.70 20.05
N PHE A 218 2.85 -3.51 19.75
CA PHE A 218 4.07 -3.35 18.97
C PHE A 218 5.19 -2.69 19.79
N SER A 219 6.43 -2.92 19.36
CA SER A 219 7.60 -2.16 19.79
C SER A 219 8.27 -1.49 18.59
N LEU A 220 8.78 -0.29 18.82
CA LEU A 220 9.55 0.44 17.81
C LEU A 220 10.90 -0.24 17.59
N GLN A 221 11.21 -0.60 16.34
CA GLN A 221 12.54 -1.12 15.98
C GLN A 221 13.45 -0.06 15.39
N ALA A 222 12.94 0.69 14.41
CA ALA A 222 13.70 1.74 13.74
C ALA A 222 12.79 2.77 13.08
N VAL A 223 13.34 3.94 12.84
CA VAL A 223 12.74 5.02 12.04
C VAL A 223 13.79 5.56 11.10
N ASP A 224 13.51 5.50 9.81
CA ASP A 224 14.31 6.17 8.78
C ASP A 224 13.53 7.36 8.22
N THR A 225 14.20 8.47 7.96
CA THR A 225 13.61 9.65 7.32
C THR A 225 14.25 9.82 5.96
N ILE A 226 13.41 10.00 4.94
CA ILE A 226 13.82 10.25 3.56
C ILE A 226 13.35 11.64 3.22
N GLN A 227 14.27 12.56 2.97
CA GLN A 227 13.94 13.93 2.60
C GLN A 227 14.78 14.40 1.42
N TYR A 228 14.11 14.88 0.37
CA TYR A 228 14.77 15.44 -0.81
C TYR A 228 13.83 16.38 -1.58
N PRO A 229 14.39 17.36 -2.32
CA PRO A 229 13.62 18.15 -3.27
C PRO A 229 13.32 17.32 -4.53
N LEU A 230 12.08 17.38 -5.00
CA LEU A 230 11.63 16.77 -6.26
C LEU A 230 11.14 17.86 -7.20
N THR A 231 11.86 18.08 -8.30
CA THR A 231 11.42 18.97 -9.36
C THR A 231 10.59 18.23 -10.38
N ILE A 232 9.36 18.67 -10.56
CA ILE A 232 8.38 18.10 -11.47
C ILE A 232 8.24 19.11 -12.64
N VAL A 233 8.46 18.63 -13.86
CA VAL A 233 8.37 19.43 -15.08
C VAL A 233 7.19 18.96 -15.91
N GLY A 234 6.39 19.90 -16.35
CA GLY A 234 5.19 19.64 -17.15
C GLY A 234 3.90 19.63 -16.32
N ASN A 235 2.91 20.28 -16.85
CA ASN A 235 1.58 20.40 -16.25
C ASN A 235 0.91 19.03 -15.98
N GLU A 236 1.09 18.06 -16.87
CA GLU A 236 0.52 16.72 -16.74
C GLU A 236 1.05 16.01 -15.49
N GLN A 237 2.36 16.06 -15.25
CA GLN A 237 3.00 15.44 -14.08
C GLN A 237 2.57 16.10 -12.77
N ILE A 238 2.39 17.41 -12.74
CA ILE A 238 1.88 18.16 -11.58
C ILE A 238 0.42 17.77 -11.30
N THR A 239 -0.39 17.67 -12.36
CA THR A 239 -1.77 17.21 -12.26
C THR A 239 -1.85 15.77 -11.75
N ASP A 240 -0.97 14.88 -12.21
CA ASP A 240 -0.90 13.50 -11.76
C ASP A 240 -0.50 13.41 -10.28
N LEU A 241 0.48 14.22 -9.83
CA LEU A 241 0.83 14.30 -8.42
C LEU A 241 -0.39 14.71 -7.57
N LEU A 242 -1.12 15.73 -7.96
CA LEU A 242 -2.32 16.17 -7.25
C LEU A 242 -3.39 15.07 -7.23
N ALA A 243 -3.65 14.45 -8.39
CA ALA A 243 -4.68 13.42 -8.56
C ALA A 243 -4.42 12.15 -7.76
N MET A 244 -3.16 11.77 -7.55
CA MET A 244 -2.82 10.57 -6.80
C MET A 244 -2.85 10.75 -5.27
N THR A 245 -3.05 11.98 -4.79
CA THR A 245 -3.06 12.28 -3.35
C THR A 245 -4.46 12.60 -2.84
N PRO A 246 -4.74 12.45 -1.54
CA PRO A 246 -6.02 12.85 -0.95
C PRO A 246 -6.24 14.36 -1.01
N HIS A 247 -5.24 15.14 -1.40
CA HIS A 247 -5.31 16.59 -1.57
C HIS A 247 -6.27 16.99 -2.70
N LEU A 248 -6.43 16.17 -3.75
CA LEU A 248 -7.35 16.45 -4.85
C LEU A 248 -8.77 16.80 -4.36
N HIS A 249 -9.28 16.02 -3.40
CA HIS A 249 -10.64 16.20 -2.87
C HIS A 249 -10.78 17.32 -1.84
N ARG A 250 -9.67 17.82 -1.30
CA ARG A 250 -9.63 18.84 -0.24
C ARG A 250 -9.19 20.20 -0.74
N ALA A 251 -8.59 20.25 -1.94
CA ALA A 251 -8.11 21.49 -2.56
C ALA A 251 -9.26 22.41 -2.93
N SER A 252 -9.09 23.72 -2.74
CA SER A 252 -10.03 24.71 -3.26
C SER A 252 -10.08 24.70 -4.81
N ALA A 253 -11.14 25.23 -5.39
CA ALA A 253 -11.24 25.33 -6.85
C ALA A 253 -10.11 26.21 -7.42
N GLU A 254 -9.83 27.34 -6.76
CA GLU A 254 -8.75 28.27 -7.11
C GLU A 254 -7.38 27.58 -6.98
N GLY A 255 -7.14 26.86 -5.87
CA GLY A 255 -5.88 26.13 -5.65
C GLY A 255 -5.64 25.05 -6.70
N ARG A 256 -6.68 24.29 -7.08
CA ARG A 256 -6.56 23.32 -8.17
C ARG A 256 -6.22 23.98 -9.50
N LYS A 257 -6.89 25.09 -9.81
CA LYS A 257 -6.62 25.88 -11.04
C LYS A 257 -5.20 26.45 -11.02
N ALA A 258 -4.74 26.96 -9.87
CA ALA A 258 -3.38 27.46 -9.71
C ALA A 258 -2.34 26.35 -9.92
N ALA A 259 -2.51 25.19 -9.31
CA ALA A 259 -1.61 24.05 -9.51
C ALA A 259 -1.59 23.58 -10.99
N GLN A 260 -2.75 23.53 -11.63
CA GLN A 260 -2.88 23.15 -13.03
C GLN A 260 -2.28 24.17 -14.02
N ALA A 261 -2.05 25.40 -13.63
CA ALA A 261 -1.42 26.41 -14.47
C ALA A 261 0.12 26.36 -14.44
N LEU A 262 0.71 25.59 -13.51
CA LEU A 262 2.16 25.49 -13.37
C LEU A 262 2.75 24.65 -14.49
N THR A 263 3.91 25.08 -14.98
CA THR A 263 4.73 24.33 -15.94
C THR A 263 5.89 23.60 -15.26
N SER A 264 6.23 24.01 -14.04
CA SER A 264 7.23 23.36 -13.18
C SER A 264 6.87 23.61 -11.71
N LEU A 265 7.19 22.63 -10.86
CA LEU A 265 7.00 22.72 -9.41
C LEU A 265 8.09 21.90 -8.72
N THR A 266 8.81 22.51 -7.79
CA THR A 266 9.70 21.78 -6.89
C THR A 266 8.96 21.56 -5.56
N VAL A 267 8.88 20.32 -5.11
CA VAL A 267 8.23 19.94 -3.84
C VAL A 267 9.21 19.22 -2.94
N THR A 268 9.02 19.36 -1.65
CA THR A 268 9.74 18.57 -0.66
C THR A 268 9.09 17.19 -0.54
N VAL A 269 9.84 16.14 -0.86
CA VAL A 269 9.50 14.78 -0.43
C VAL A 269 10.05 14.59 0.97
N ASP A 270 9.19 14.36 1.94
CA ASP A 270 9.52 14.14 3.35
C ASP A 270 8.71 12.93 3.82
N VAL A 271 9.38 11.80 4.03
CA VAL A 271 8.75 10.50 4.29
C VAL A 271 9.45 9.79 5.42
N ARG A 272 8.67 9.17 6.30
CA ARG A 272 9.16 8.35 7.41
C ARG A 272 8.85 6.88 7.12
N VAL A 273 9.86 6.04 7.24
CA VAL A 273 9.76 4.58 7.19
C VAL A 273 9.94 4.04 8.60
N VAL A 274 8.88 3.57 9.21
CA VAL A 274 8.85 3.10 10.60
C VAL A 274 8.72 1.59 10.62
N ARG A 275 9.58 0.92 11.37
CA ARG A 275 9.52 -0.53 11.59
C ARG A 275 9.02 -0.83 12.99
N TRP A 276 7.88 -1.51 13.06
CA TRP A 276 7.24 -1.96 14.28
C TRP A 276 7.32 -3.48 14.38
N ARG A 277 7.82 -4.01 15.50
CA ARG A 277 7.80 -5.46 15.76
C ARG A 277 6.60 -5.82 16.61
N LEU A 278 5.83 -6.82 16.20
CA LEU A 278 4.78 -7.39 17.02
C LEU A 278 5.40 -8.09 18.24
N LEU A 279 4.92 -7.72 19.41
CA LEU A 279 5.31 -8.37 20.67
C LEU A 279 4.74 -9.81 20.75
N PRO A 280 5.40 -10.72 21.49
CA PRO A 280 4.92 -12.10 21.68
C PRO A 280 3.54 -12.18 22.30
#